data_8e84b878195dbda07514ef63eabb2b6d
#
_entry.id   8e84b878195dbda07514ef63eabb2b6d
#
_cell.length_a   1.000
_cell.length_b   1.000
_cell.length_c   1.000
_cell.angle_alpha   90.00
_cell.angle_beta   90.00
_cell.angle_gamma   90.00
#
_symmetry.space_group_name_H-M   'P 1'
#
loop_
_entity.id
_entity.type
_entity.pdbx_description
1 polymer ?
#
loop_
_entity_poly.entity_id
_entity_poly.type
_entity_poly.pdbx_seq_one_letter_code
_entity_poly.pdbx_strand_id
1 'polypeptide(L)'
;PTMFAPDELEIADGPEQAAALLAPILGQDQDELVGKLRPENKALRYVKLAARQTPQTWKQIKDLKTALAKKAGTDDSTANVLAGVFSVPTSKRVYPNNELAAGILGWVNAEGKGGGGIELQLDERLAGQDGKIRYAQSGGRLVPTAGSTETPAVPGNDVELTIDRDIQWAAQNAISKQVRESAADRGYVIVQDTRTGEVLAMANAPGFDPNDLSEADPEALGNAAVQDAFEPGSTAKVLSMAAVLEEKAATPGTHVVVPNRLHRGDRLFKDDVDHPTWYLTLNGVLAKSSNIGTILATGQLGRTQAQANKVLYEYLRKFGLGSHTGLGFPGETKGILAPPDEWSTSQQYTIPFGQGVSINAMQAASVYSTIANGGVRVEPTLVRGSKGPDGRFTPAPEPERTRVVSEKTAKTLARMLESVVDDEEGTGTKARIPGYRVAGKTGTANRVDPATGKYHGYTSSFAGFAPADKPRITVYCVIQNATEGSYFGGQICGPVYKQVMEFALKTLQVPPTGAAPADLPVTFKP
;
A
#
# COMPACT_ATOMS: atom_id res chain seq x y z
N PRO A 1 -9.02 29.75 7.99
CA PRO A 1 -9.89 29.98 9.16
C PRO A 1 -11.31 29.44 8.90
N THR A 2 -11.97 28.95 9.94
CA THR A 2 -13.40 28.62 9.94
C THR A 2 -14.16 29.86 10.38
N MET A 3 -15.27 30.18 9.69
CA MET A 3 -16.04 31.41 9.94
C MET A 3 -17.34 31.07 10.62
N PHE A 4 -17.70 31.86 11.62
CA PHE A 4 -18.92 31.72 12.40
C PHE A 4 -19.66 33.04 12.48
N ALA A 5 -20.99 33.00 12.65
CA ALA A 5 -21.81 34.15 12.96
C ALA A 5 -22.70 33.85 14.17
N PRO A 6 -22.94 34.78 15.08
CA PRO A 6 -23.91 34.61 16.14
C PRO A 6 -25.33 34.65 15.55
N ASP A 7 -26.26 34.00 16.23
CA ASP A 7 -27.69 33.94 15.90
C ASP A 7 -28.47 35.25 16.17
N GLU A 8 -27.80 36.27 16.73
CA GLU A 8 -28.42 37.56 17.10
C GLU A 8 -28.31 38.61 16.00
N LEU A 9 -28.72 38.30 14.76
CA LEU A 9 -28.96 39.33 13.77
C LEU A 9 -30.46 39.74 13.83
N GLU A 10 -30.88 40.45 14.90
CA GLU A 10 -32.21 41.05 15.03
C GLU A 10 -32.45 42.23 14.06
N ILE A 11 -31.73 42.29 12.95
CA ILE A 11 -31.88 43.28 11.92
C ILE A 11 -32.86 42.76 10.90
N ALA A 12 -33.90 43.51 10.56
CA ALA A 12 -34.85 43.15 9.50
C ALA A 12 -34.06 42.86 8.22
N ASP A 13 -34.28 41.66 7.61
CA ASP A 13 -33.57 41.18 6.43
C ASP A 13 -32.03 41.04 6.60
N GLY A 14 -31.52 41.03 7.85
CA GLY A 14 -30.11 40.92 8.16
C GLY A 14 -29.42 39.66 7.60
N PRO A 15 -30.00 38.45 7.75
CA PRO A 15 -29.48 37.24 7.15
C PRO A 15 -29.37 37.30 5.62
N GLU A 16 -30.35 37.83 4.91
CA GLU A 16 -30.37 37.97 3.46
C GLU A 16 -29.28 38.94 3.00
N GLN A 17 -29.16 40.08 3.66
CA GLN A 17 -28.12 41.07 3.35
C GLN A 17 -26.74 40.55 3.64
N ALA A 18 -26.54 39.84 4.77
CA ALA A 18 -25.28 39.22 5.09
C ALA A 18 -24.91 38.12 4.08
N ALA A 19 -25.86 37.25 3.70
CA ALA A 19 -25.67 36.21 2.70
C ALA A 19 -25.31 36.79 1.33
N ALA A 20 -26.03 37.84 0.86
CA ALA A 20 -25.71 38.50 -0.40
C ALA A 20 -24.29 39.07 -0.47
N LEU A 21 -23.77 39.54 0.66
CA LEU A 21 -22.39 40.06 0.76
C LEU A 21 -21.35 38.97 0.86
N LEU A 22 -21.66 37.85 1.53
CA LEU A 22 -20.71 36.77 1.78
C LEU A 22 -20.66 35.73 0.66
N ALA A 23 -21.78 35.44 -0.01
CA ALA A 23 -21.87 34.43 -1.05
C ALA A 23 -20.78 34.55 -2.13
N PRO A 24 -20.56 35.72 -2.75
CA PRO A 24 -19.52 35.85 -3.78
C PRO A 24 -18.10 35.71 -3.21
N ILE A 25 -17.86 36.06 -1.94
CA ILE A 25 -16.54 35.98 -1.31
C ILE A 25 -16.23 34.53 -0.91
N LEU A 26 -17.27 33.79 -0.44
CA LEU A 26 -17.14 32.40 0.03
C LEU A 26 -17.29 31.38 -1.10
N GLY A 27 -17.79 31.80 -2.28
CA GLY A 27 -18.10 30.90 -3.39
C GLY A 27 -19.24 29.93 -3.05
N GLN A 28 -20.23 30.36 -2.24
CA GLN A 28 -21.36 29.55 -1.81
C GLN A 28 -22.67 30.11 -2.35
N ASP A 29 -23.70 29.27 -2.38
CA ASP A 29 -25.05 29.68 -2.74
C ASP A 29 -25.63 30.63 -1.67
N GLN A 30 -26.35 31.68 -2.12
CA GLN A 30 -26.90 32.69 -1.23
C GLN A 30 -28.02 32.13 -0.34
N ASP A 31 -28.90 31.29 -0.90
CA ASP A 31 -30.03 30.76 -0.16
C ASP A 31 -29.55 29.74 0.90
N GLU A 32 -28.51 28.98 0.58
CA GLU A 32 -27.85 28.09 1.56
C GLU A 32 -27.26 28.90 2.73
N LEU A 33 -26.61 30.03 2.44
CA LEU A 33 -26.08 30.91 3.49
C LEU A 33 -27.18 31.55 4.34
N VAL A 34 -28.28 31.95 3.72
CA VAL A 34 -29.46 32.45 4.46
C VAL A 34 -29.99 31.38 5.42
N GLY A 35 -30.09 30.11 4.94
CA GLY A 35 -30.51 28.99 5.81
C GLY A 35 -29.57 28.77 7.00
N LYS A 36 -28.25 28.90 6.81
CA LYS A 36 -27.27 28.84 7.89
C LYS A 36 -27.39 30.00 8.88
N LEU A 37 -27.66 31.21 8.39
CA LEU A 37 -27.82 32.43 9.20
C LEU A 37 -29.17 32.50 9.93
N ARG A 38 -30.14 31.67 9.53
CA ARG A 38 -31.44 31.49 10.19
C ARG A 38 -31.61 30.04 10.69
N PRO A 39 -30.82 29.58 11.65
CA PRO A 39 -30.92 28.20 12.11
C PRO A 39 -32.28 27.92 12.73
N GLU A 40 -32.87 26.75 12.44
CA GLU A 40 -34.14 26.29 13.04
C GLU A 40 -34.05 26.19 14.58
N ASN A 41 -32.87 25.79 15.07
CA ASN A 41 -32.61 25.72 16.50
C ASN A 41 -32.13 27.06 17.05
N LYS A 42 -33.04 27.82 17.62
CA LYS A 42 -32.78 29.14 18.23
C LYS A 42 -31.86 29.10 19.48
N ALA A 43 -31.51 27.93 19.99
CA ALA A 43 -30.54 27.78 21.07
C ALA A 43 -29.09 27.84 20.59
N LEU A 44 -28.83 27.76 19.27
CA LEU A 44 -27.49 27.88 18.69
C LEU A 44 -27.02 29.34 18.78
N ARG A 45 -25.90 29.54 19.47
CA ARG A 45 -25.28 30.87 19.62
C ARG A 45 -24.28 31.21 18.52
N TYR A 46 -23.93 30.26 17.67
CA TYR A 46 -23.10 30.47 16.48
C TYR A 46 -23.31 29.34 15.49
N VAL A 47 -23.11 29.64 14.22
CA VAL A 47 -23.15 28.67 13.11
C VAL A 47 -21.90 28.77 12.27
N LYS A 48 -21.46 27.63 11.74
CA LYS A 48 -20.32 27.57 10.83
C LYS A 48 -20.76 27.96 9.42
N LEU A 49 -20.33 29.11 8.93
CA LEU A 49 -20.63 29.59 7.57
C LEU A 49 -19.74 28.93 6.52
N ALA A 50 -18.45 28.88 6.77
CA ALA A 50 -17.48 28.27 5.88
C ALA A 50 -16.29 27.71 6.67
N ALA A 51 -15.70 26.61 6.18
CA ALA A 51 -14.51 26.00 6.76
C ALA A 51 -13.30 26.18 5.86
N ARG A 52 -12.11 26.15 6.43
CA ARG A 52 -10.80 26.07 5.74
C ARG A 52 -10.59 27.15 4.68
N GLN A 53 -11.12 28.36 4.91
CA GLN A 53 -10.96 29.50 4.00
C GLN A 53 -9.54 30.06 4.03
N THR A 54 -9.13 30.74 2.96
CA THR A 54 -7.81 31.35 2.87
C THR A 54 -7.71 32.61 3.76
N PRO A 55 -6.48 33.01 4.19
CA PRO A 55 -6.29 34.29 4.86
C PRO A 55 -6.76 35.50 4.03
N GLN A 56 -6.68 35.40 2.70
CA GLN A 56 -7.17 36.42 1.77
C GLN A 56 -8.69 36.56 1.83
N THR A 57 -9.42 35.45 1.82
CA THR A 57 -10.88 35.43 1.97
C THR A 57 -11.30 36.12 3.28
N TRP A 58 -10.62 35.81 4.39
CA TRP A 58 -10.89 36.49 5.65
C TRP A 58 -10.56 37.99 5.60
N LYS A 59 -9.47 38.37 4.94
CA LYS A 59 -9.10 39.78 4.77
C LYS A 59 -10.20 40.53 4.02
N GLN A 60 -10.74 39.98 2.93
CA GLN A 60 -11.84 40.61 2.17
C GLN A 60 -13.08 40.82 3.07
N ILE A 61 -13.47 39.81 3.87
CA ILE A 61 -14.60 39.94 4.81
C ILE A 61 -14.30 41.02 5.87
N LYS A 62 -13.08 41.06 6.42
CA LYS A 62 -12.66 42.03 7.42
C LYS A 62 -12.72 43.47 6.86
N ASP A 63 -12.24 43.66 5.62
CA ASP A 63 -12.27 44.94 4.97
C ASP A 63 -13.71 45.42 4.72
N LEU A 64 -14.60 44.49 4.29
CA LEU A 64 -16.03 44.75 4.12
C LEU A 64 -16.72 45.07 5.45
N LYS A 65 -16.46 44.33 6.52
CA LYS A 65 -16.93 44.62 7.89
C LYS A 65 -16.54 46.02 8.33
N THR A 66 -15.30 46.42 8.05
CA THR A 66 -14.81 47.75 8.40
C THR A 66 -15.49 48.87 7.60
N ALA A 67 -15.77 48.61 6.33
CA ALA A 67 -16.49 49.55 5.49
C ALA A 67 -17.96 49.75 5.95
N LEU A 68 -18.64 48.64 6.30
CA LEU A 68 -20.00 48.70 6.83
C LEU A 68 -20.07 49.41 8.20
N ALA A 69 -19.11 49.12 9.09
CA ALA A 69 -19.03 49.81 10.39
C ALA A 69 -18.83 51.34 10.24
N LYS A 70 -18.07 51.80 9.26
CA LYS A 70 -17.91 53.23 8.98
C LYS A 70 -19.21 53.87 8.48
N LYS A 71 -19.95 53.16 7.59
CA LYS A 71 -21.28 53.62 7.13
C LYS A 71 -22.29 53.71 8.28
N ALA A 72 -22.39 52.68 9.08
CA ALA A 72 -23.27 52.63 10.24
C ALA A 72 -22.96 53.70 11.29
N GLY A 73 -21.73 54.18 11.41
CA GLY A 73 -21.33 55.29 12.28
C GLY A 73 -21.65 56.68 11.73
N THR A 74 -22.04 56.78 10.45
CA THR A 74 -22.40 58.07 9.77
C THR A 74 -23.85 58.14 9.35
N ASP A 75 -24.57 57.01 9.36
CA ASP A 75 -25.96 56.88 8.94
C ASP A 75 -26.71 55.88 9.85
N ASP A 76 -27.62 56.38 10.66
CA ASP A 76 -28.43 55.57 11.60
C ASP A 76 -29.31 54.52 10.90
N SER A 77 -29.48 54.62 9.59
CA SER A 77 -30.28 53.67 8.79
C SER A 77 -29.47 52.45 8.33
N THR A 78 -28.14 52.48 8.46
CA THR A 78 -27.25 51.41 7.94
C THR A 78 -26.73 50.54 9.07
N ALA A 79 -27.21 49.30 9.17
CA ALA A 79 -26.73 48.34 10.13
C ALA A 79 -25.48 47.57 9.63
N ASN A 80 -24.53 47.24 10.53
CA ASN A 80 -23.43 46.38 10.20
C ASN A 80 -23.85 44.89 10.32
N VAL A 81 -24.49 44.39 9.27
CA VAL A 81 -24.99 43.00 9.19
C VAL A 81 -23.91 41.92 9.31
N LEU A 82 -22.63 42.28 9.20
CA LEU A 82 -21.51 41.38 9.36
C LEU A 82 -20.82 41.51 10.71
N ALA A 83 -21.34 42.31 11.65
CA ALA A 83 -20.71 42.56 12.95
C ALA A 83 -20.38 41.25 13.70
N GLY A 84 -21.33 40.30 13.69
CA GLY A 84 -21.20 38.98 14.34
C GLY A 84 -20.31 37.97 13.59
N VAL A 85 -19.90 38.26 12.37
CA VAL A 85 -19.03 37.32 11.62
C VAL A 85 -17.60 37.40 12.14
N PHE A 86 -17.04 36.26 12.55
CA PHE A 86 -15.66 36.15 13.03
C PHE A 86 -14.98 34.90 12.47
N SER A 87 -13.65 34.85 12.58
CA SER A 87 -12.87 33.69 12.14
C SER A 87 -12.18 33.03 13.33
N VAL A 88 -12.10 31.70 13.27
CA VAL A 88 -11.28 30.91 14.17
C VAL A 88 -10.13 30.31 13.37
N PRO A 89 -8.88 30.51 13.76
CA PRO A 89 -7.74 29.87 13.11
C PRO A 89 -7.89 28.35 13.09
N THR A 90 -7.70 27.75 11.93
CA THR A 90 -7.71 26.30 11.76
C THR A 90 -6.57 25.90 10.81
N SER A 91 -6.16 24.65 10.85
CA SER A 91 -5.21 24.12 9.89
C SER A 91 -5.93 23.48 8.71
N LYS A 92 -5.30 23.53 7.53
CA LYS A 92 -5.69 22.75 6.35
C LYS A 92 -4.52 21.85 5.98
N ARG A 93 -4.75 20.53 5.95
CA ARG A 93 -3.77 19.60 5.42
C ARG A 93 -3.66 19.80 3.90
N VAL A 94 -2.44 19.85 3.40
CA VAL A 94 -2.14 19.97 1.97
C VAL A 94 -1.18 18.88 1.58
N TYR A 95 -1.47 18.20 0.50
CA TYR A 95 -0.66 17.14 -0.09
C TYR A 95 -0.01 17.69 -1.38
N PRO A 96 1.22 18.23 -1.30
CA PRO A 96 1.81 18.99 -2.41
C PRO A 96 2.13 18.14 -3.64
N ASN A 97 2.20 16.82 -3.49
CA ASN A 97 2.44 15.88 -4.59
C ASN A 97 1.14 15.23 -5.12
N ASN A 98 -0.03 15.74 -4.73
CA ASN A 98 -1.36 15.27 -5.15
C ASN A 98 -1.50 13.75 -4.99
N GLU A 99 -1.74 12.99 -6.05
CA GLU A 99 -1.95 11.54 -6.04
C GLU A 99 -0.70 10.71 -5.66
N LEU A 100 0.50 11.31 -5.71
CA LEU A 100 1.72 10.56 -5.45
C LEU A 100 1.76 10.04 -4.01
N ALA A 101 1.86 8.72 -3.86
CA ALA A 101 1.84 8.01 -2.58
C ALA A 101 0.55 8.22 -1.75
N ALA A 102 -0.56 8.67 -2.36
CA ALA A 102 -1.81 8.94 -1.64
C ALA A 102 -2.29 7.74 -0.83
N GLY A 103 -2.24 6.52 -1.40
CA GLY A 103 -2.60 5.28 -0.71
C GLY A 103 -1.71 4.94 0.49
N ILE A 104 -0.49 5.53 0.59
CA ILE A 104 0.40 5.40 1.75
C ILE A 104 0.12 6.51 2.75
N LEU A 105 0.15 7.77 2.28
CA LEU A 105 -0.07 8.93 3.15
C LEU A 105 -1.46 8.90 3.77
N GLY A 106 -2.44 8.53 2.99
CA GLY A 106 -3.84 8.60 3.39
C GLY A 106 -4.39 10.02 3.28
N TRP A 107 -5.36 10.34 4.11
CA TRP A 107 -6.09 11.61 4.08
C TRP A 107 -6.59 11.97 5.47
N VAL A 108 -6.95 13.25 5.66
CA VAL A 108 -7.59 13.73 6.89
C VAL A 108 -9.04 14.13 6.60
N ASN A 109 -9.94 13.84 7.55
CA ASN A 109 -11.34 14.17 7.45
C ASN A 109 -11.61 15.69 7.71
N ALA A 110 -12.89 16.08 7.70
CA ALA A 110 -13.30 17.46 7.89
C ALA A 110 -12.92 18.02 9.28
N GLU A 111 -12.81 17.16 10.28
CA GLU A 111 -12.43 17.48 11.66
C GLU A 111 -10.91 17.58 11.84
N GLY A 112 -10.11 17.27 10.79
CA GLY A 112 -8.65 17.28 10.83
C GLY A 112 -8.04 16.01 11.40
N LYS A 113 -8.81 14.94 11.56
CA LYS A 113 -8.33 13.62 12.03
C LYS A 113 -7.93 12.74 10.84
N GLY A 114 -6.94 11.89 11.04
CA GLY A 114 -6.55 10.90 10.06
C GLY A 114 -7.70 9.98 9.68
N GLY A 115 -7.97 9.83 8.38
CA GLY A 115 -9.02 8.97 7.84
C GLY A 115 -8.51 7.73 7.15
N GLY A 116 -7.22 7.68 6.80
CA GLY A 116 -6.56 6.55 6.14
C GLY A 116 -5.05 6.68 6.17
N GLY A 117 -4.35 5.61 5.79
CA GLY A 117 -2.90 5.58 5.63
C GLY A 117 -2.11 5.98 6.87
N ILE A 118 -0.96 6.60 6.66
CA ILE A 118 -0.07 7.12 7.72
C ILE A 118 -0.75 8.23 8.54
N GLU A 119 -1.61 9.04 7.92
CA GLU A 119 -2.39 10.06 8.65
C GLU A 119 -3.24 9.42 9.75
N LEU A 120 -3.87 8.27 9.47
CA LEU A 120 -4.63 7.53 10.48
C LEU A 120 -3.72 6.77 11.45
N GLN A 121 -2.70 6.08 10.93
CA GLN A 121 -1.79 5.28 11.75
C GLN A 121 -1.06 6.10 12.81
N LEU A 122 -0.72 7.35 12.49
CA LEU A 122 0.09 8.23 13.33
C LEU A 122 -0.66 9.49 13.77
N ASP A 123 -2.01 9.49 13.72
CA ASP A 123 -2.84 10.66 14.03
C ASP A 123 -2.47 11.32 15.37
N GLU A 124 -2.30 10.54 16.43
CA GLU A 124 -1.93 11.05 17.76
C GLU A 124 -0.57 11.77 17.76
N ARG A 125 0.37 11.36 16.90
CA ARG A 125 1.70 11.99 16.80
C ARG A 125 1.68 13.23 15.92
N LEU A 126 0.82 13.23 14.90
CA LEU A 126 0.72 14.31 13.93
C LEU A 126 -0.18 15.45 14.40
N ALA A 127 -1.18 15.17 15.25
CA ALA A 127 -2.22 16.13 15.63
C ALA A 127 -1.71 17.29 16.50
N GLY A 128 -0.68 17.09 17.32
CA GLY A 128 -0.26 18.07 18.31
C GLY A 128 -1.24 18.25 19.46
N GLN A 129 -1.13 19.35 20.17
CA GLN A 129 -1.99 19.70 21.30
C GLN A 129 -2.48 21.13 21.17
N ASP A 130 -3.81 21.31 21.30
CA ASP A 130 -4.41 22.63 21.25
C ASP A 130 -3.97 23.50 22.42
N GLY A 131 -3.66 24.76 22.14
CA GLY A 131 -3.45 25.77 23.16
C GLY A 131 -4.75 26.20 23.83
N LYS A 132 -4.65 26.90 24.94
CA LYS A 132 -5.79 27.38 25.71
C LYS A 132 -5.58 28.84 26.13
N ILE A 133 -6.53 29.69 25.78
CA ILE A 133 -6.57 31.09 26.22
C ILE A 133 -7.77 31.29 27.13
N ARG A 134 -7.53 31.80 28.33
CA ARG A 134 -8.60 32.24 29.25
C ARG A 134 -8.48 33.77 29.37
N TYR A 135 -9.58 34.45 29.11
CA TYR A 135 -9.64 35.91 29.17
C TYR A 135 -10.99 36.38 29.71
N ALA A 136 -11.03 37.62 30.22
CA ALA A 136 -12.28 38.31 30.53
C ALA A 136 -12.80 39.03 29.28
N GLN A 137 -14.13 39.07 29.13
CA GLN A 137 -14.79 39.79 28.03
C GLN A 137 -15.80 40.79 28.59
N SER A 138 -15.81 42.01 28.06
CA SER A 138 -16.80 43.03 28.36
C SER A 138 -17.22 43.73 27.07
N GLY A 139 -18.56 43.80 26.82
CA GLY A 139 -19.10 44.41 25.60
C GLY A 139 -18.55 43.84 24.31
N GLY A 140 -18.28 42.52 24.24
CA GLY A 140 -17.72 41.84 23.07
C GLY A 140 -16.21 42.09 22.83
N ARG A 141 -15.54 42.82 23.72
CA ARG A 141 -14.09 43.09 23.62
C ARG A 141 -13.31 42.29 24.64
N LEU A 142 -12.14 41.77 24.20
CA LEU A 142 -11.19 41.14 25.12
C LEU A 142 -10.63 42.17 26.10
N VAL A 143 -10.78 41.90 27.39
CA VAL A 143 -10.19 42.75 28.44
C VAL A 143 -9.01 42.02 29.03
N PRO A 144 -7.77 42.54 28.83
CA PRO A 144 -6.61 41.99 29.49
C PRO A 144 -6.73 42.24 31.00
N THR A 145 -6.93 41.17 31.75
CA THR A 145 -6.99 41.23 33.23
C THR A 145 -5.83 40.41 33.80
N ALA A 146 -5.49 40.66 35.07
CA ALA A 146 -4.48 39.89 35.78
C ALA A 146 -4.78 38.38 35.87
N GLY A 147 -6.00 37.96 35.54
CA GLY A 147 -6.43 36.55 35.49
C GLY A 147 -6.40 35.95 34.06
N SER A 148 -5.95 36.69 33.05
CA SER A 148 -5.77 36.13 31.71
C SER A 148 -4.59 35.17 31.69
N THR A 149 -4.84 33.93 31.21
CA THR A 149 -3.81 32.90 31.09
C THR A 149 -3.79 32.37 29.67
N GLU A 150 -2.61 32.14 29.15
CA GLU A 150 -2.38 31.52 27.85
C GLU A 150 -1.50 30.27 28.03
N THR A 151 -1.96 29.14 27.48
CA THR A 151 -1.15 27.94 27.28
C THR A 151 -0.93 27.81 25.78
N PRO A 152 0.29 27.94 25.28
CA PRO A 152 0.58 27.83 23.86
C PRO A 152 0.19 26.46 23.31
N ALA A 153 -0.24 26.42 22.04
CA ALA A 153 -0.40 25.17 21.32
C ALA A 153 0.96 24.49 21.09
N VAL A 154 0.98 23.16 21.15
CA VAL A 154 2.17 22.36 20.86
C VAL A 154 1.96 21.72 19.49
N PRO A 155 2.82 21.99 18.48
CA PRO A 155 2.69 21.38 17.16
C PRO A 155 2.91 19.86 17.26
N GLY A 156 2.32 19.12 16.30
CA GLY A 156 2.58 17.70 16.16
C GLY A 156 4.01 17.42 15.69
N ASN A 157 4.38 16.16 15.66
CA ASN A 157 5.69 15.73 15.18
C ASN A 157 5.73 15.72 13.64
N ASP A 158 6.90 16.03 13.08
CA ASP A 158 7.21 15.68 11.70
C ASP A 158 7.54 14.18 11.64
N VAL A 159 7.06 13.48 10.61
CA VAL A 159 7.36 12.06 10.40
C VAL A 159 8.15 11.90 9.11
N GLU A 160 9.29 11.21 9.20
CA GLU A 160 10.11 10.82 8.05
C GLU A 160 9.76 9.39 7.64
N LEU A 161 9.29 9.23 6.39
CA LEU A 161 8.99 7.92 5.82
C LEU A 161 10.20 7.31 5.13
N THR A 162 10.15 6.00 4.93
CA THR A 162 11.16 5.25 4.16
C THR A 162 10.97 5.39 2.65
N ILE A 163 9.82 5.92 2.23
CA ILE A 163 9.46 6.07 0.82
C ILE A 163 10.46 7.00 0.11
N ASP A 164 11.04 6.47 -0.96
CA ASP A 164 11.79 7.28 -1.92
C ASP A 164 10.81 7.84 -2.96
N ARG A 165 10.73 9.18 -3.04
CA ARG A 165 9.76 9.87 -3.90
C ARG A 165 9.91 9.50 -5.37
N ASP A 166 11.14 9.37 -5.85
CA ASP A 166 11.40 9.15 -7.27
C ASP A 166 11.13 7.69 -7.65
N ILE A 167 11.46 6.73 -6.76
CA ILE A 167 11.10 5.31 -6.92
C ILE A 167 9.58 5.12 -6.84
N GLN A 168 8.90 5.80 -5.91
CA GLN A 168 7.44 5.78 -5.81
C GLN A 168 6.78 6.32 -7.08
N TRP A 169 7.29 7.44 -7.61
CA TRP A 169 6.81 8.02 -8.86
C TRP A 169 6.96 7.05 -10.04
N ALA A 170 8.12 6.42 -10.18
CA ALA A 170 8.38 5.46 -11.24
C ALA A 170 7.44 4.23 -11.12
N ALA A 171 7.26 3.70 -9.90
CA ALA A 171 6.37 2.57 -9.62
C ALA A 171 4.90 2.92 -9.92
N GLN A 172 4.44 4.10 -9.47
CA GLN A 172 3.07 4.54 -9.67
C GLN A 172 2.74 4.79 -11.16
N ASN A 173 3.65 5.40 -11.91
CA ASN A 173 3.47 5.58 -13.34
C ASN A 173 3.45 4.25 -14.10
N ALA A 174 4.37 3.33 -13.77
CA ALA A 174 4.44 2.03 -14.43
C ALA A 174 3.17 1.22 -14.19
N ILE A 175 2.69 1.13 -12.96
CA ILE A 175 1.48 0.35 -12.64
C ILE A 175 0.21 1.02 -13.18
N SER A 176 0.08 2.35 -13.08
CA SER A 176 -1.07 3.08 -13.62
C SER A 176 -1.19 2.95 -15.13
N LYS A 177 -0.05 2.97 -15.84
CA LYS A 177 -0.01 2.72 -17.27
C LYS A 177 -0.49 1.31 -17.59
N GLN A 178 0.07 0.30 -16.91
CA GLN A 178 -0.25 -1.10 -17.19
C GLN A 178 -1.71 -1.45 -16.85
N VAL A 179 -2.26 -0.91 -15.77
CA VAL A 179 -3.68 -1.10 -15.41
C VAL A 179 -4.59 -0.56 -16.51
N ARG A 180 -4.30 0.65 -17.03
CA ARG A 180 -5.08 1.20 -18.15
C ARG A 180 -4.92 0.39 -19.43
N GLU A 181 -3.71 -0.01 -19.82
CA GLU A 181 -3.42 -0.76 -21.05
C GLU A 181 -4.03 -2.17 -21.05
N SER A 182 -4.18 -2.78 -19.88
CA SER A 182 -4.78 -4.11 -19.74
C SER A 182 -6.25 -4.09 -19.34
N ALA A 183 -6.87 -2.89 -19.24
CA ALA A 183 -8.22 -2.69 -18.73
C ALA A 183 -8.47 -3.52 -17.45
N ALA A 184 -7.51 -3.47 -16.53
CA ALA A 184 -7.55 -4.20 -15.26
C ALA A 184 -8.32 -3.41 -14.21
N ASP A 185 -8.95 -4.12 -13.25
CA ASP A 185 -9.67 -3.48 -12.15
C ASP A 185 -8.72 -2.64 -11.29
N ARG A 186 -7.55 -3.20 -10.95
CA ARG A 186 -6.51 -2.54 -10.16
C ARG A 186 -5.15 -3.20 -10.31
N GLY A 187 -4.12 -2.51 -9.84
CA GLY A 187 -2.78 -3.06 -9.76
C GLY A 187 -1.93 -2.36 -8.69
N TYR A 188 -0.90 -3.04 -8.22
CA TYR A 188 0.00 -2.47 -7.22
C TYR A 188 1.43 -3.00 -7.36
N VAL A 189 2.37 -2.16 -6.91
CA VAL A 189 3.81 -2.48 -6.90
C VAL A 189 4.40 -2.13 -5.55
N ILE A 190 5.16 -3.06 -4.99
CA ILE A 190 5.96 -2.84 -3.79
C ILE A 190 7.43 -2.89 -4.17
N VAL A 191 8.20 -1.92 -3.67
CA VAL A 191 9.68 -1.90 -3.74
C VAL A 191 10.22 -1.89 -2.33
N GLN A 192 11.04 -2.88 -1.98
CA GLN A 192 11.58 -3.04 -0.64
C GLN A 192 13.10 -3.20 -0.66
N ASP A 193 13.80 -2.54 0.26
CA ASP A 193 15.20 -2.83 0.56
C ASP A 193 15.28 -4.17 1.30
N THR A 194 16.02 -5.12 0.73
CA THR A 194 16.09 -6.49 1.25
C THR A 194 16.76 -6.61 2.62
N ARG A 195 17.63 -5.66 2.98
CA ARG A 195 18.47 -5.71 4.18
C ARG A 195 17.87 -5.01 5.37
N THR A 196 17.22 -3.86 5.12
CA THR A 196 16.66 -2.99 6.15
C THR A 196 15.18 -3.24 6.39
N GLY A 197 14.48 -3.85 5.44
CA GLY A 197 13.03 -3.97 5.47
C GLY A 197 12.29 -2.70 5.07
N GLU A 198 13.00 -1.59 4.80
CA GLU A 198 12.40 -0.33 4.37
C GLU A 198 11.58 -0.52 3.10
N VAL A 199 10.33 -0.06 3.13
CA VAL A 199 9.47 0.02 1.95
C VAL A 199 9.80 1.34 1.25
N LEU A 200 10.43 1.23 0.07
CA LEU A 200 10.87 2.39 -0.73
C LEU A 200 9.77 2.92 -1.64
N ALA A 201 8.83 2.05 -2.02
CA ALA A 201 7.62 2.41 -2.75
C ALA A 201 6.51 1.37 -2.50
N MET A 202 5.27 1.86 -2.46
CA MET A 202 4.06 1.04 -2.40
C MET A 202 2.97 1.74 -3.24
N ALA A 203 3.02 1.52 -4.54
CA ALA A 203 2.20 2.19 -5.52
C ALA A 203 0.92 1.40 -5.80
N ASN A 204 -0.21 2.09 -5.91
CA ASN A 204 -1.51 1.54 -6.25
C ASN A 204 -2.10 2.25 -7.48
N ALA A 205 -2.87 1.54 -8.27
CA ALA A 205 -3.67 2.08 -9.36
C ALA A 205 -5.03 1.35 -9.41
N PRO A 206 -6.17 2.09 -9.54
CA PRO A 206 -6.25 3.54 -9.58
C PRO A 206 -5.82 4.20 -8.26
N GLY A 207 -5.43 5.48 -8.34
CA GLY A 207 -5.10 6.33 -7.20
C GLY A 207 -6.20 7.36 -6.93
N PHE A 208 -5.98 8.25 -5.98
CA PHE A 208 -6.86 9.38 -5.65
C PHE A 208 -6.04 10.61 -5.26
N ASP A 209 -6.63 11.82 -5.37
CA ASP A 209 -6.03 13.05 -4.83
C ASP A 209 -6.53 13.27 -3.39
N PRO A 210 -5.67 13.21 -2.38
CA PRO A 210 -6.07 13.44 -0.99
C PRO A 210 -6.43 14.90 -0.67
N ASN A 211 -6.16 15.83 -1.59
CA ASN A 211 -6.62 17.22 -1.47
C ASN A 211 -8.10 17.38 -1.83
N ASP A 212 -8.65 16.49 -2.68
CA ASP A 212 -10.06 16.49 -3.09
C ASP A 212 -10.60 15.05 -3.16
N LEU A 213 -11.38 14.66 -2.16
CA LEU A 213 -11.97 13.33 -2.07
C LEU A 213 -13.37 13.25 -2.69
N SER A 214 -13.92 14.35 -3.22
CA SER A 214 -15.29 14.38 -3.76
C SER A 214 -15.48 13.49 -4.99
N GLU A 215 -14.43 13.35 -5.81
CA GLU A 215 -14.40 12.53 -7.01
C GLU A 215 -13.71 11.17 -6.80
N ALA A 216 -13.25 10.88 -5.56
CA ALA A 216 -12.49 9.66 -5.29
C ALA A 216 -13.41 8.44 -5.21
N ASP A 217 -13.04 7.36 -5.89
CA ASP A 217 -13.67 6.06 -5.67
C ASP A 217 -13.41 5.59 -4.23
N PRO A 218 -14.44 5.27 -3.44
CA PRO A 218 -14.26 4.77 -2.08
C PRO A 218 -13.32 3.56 -1.98
N GLU A 219 -13.30 2.67 -2.99
CA GLU A 219 -12.40 1.52 -3.03
C GLU A 219 -10.93 1.90 -3.26
N ALA A 220 -10.65 3.09 -3.83
CA ALA A 220 -9.30 3.59 -4.03
C ALA A 220 -8.74 4.31 -2.79
N LEU A 221 -9.57 4.70 -1.81
CA LEU A 221 -9.14 5.45 -0.61
C LEU A 221 -8.25 4.66 0.35
N GLY A 222 -8.14 3.36 0.15
CA GLY A 222 -7.27 2.46 0.91
C GLY A 222 -5.92 2.21 0.24
N ASN A 223 -5.26 1.14 0.69
CA ASN A 223 -4.03 0.64 0.08
C ASN A 223 -4.20 -0.84 -0.28
N ALA A 224 -4.57 -1.11 -1.53
CA ALA A 224 -4.85 -2.46 -2.01
C ALA A 224 -3.65 -3.41 -1.86
N ALA A 225 -2.41 -2.91 -1.88
CA ALA A 225 -1.22 -3.75 -1.71
C ALA A 225 -1.16 -4.48 -0.35
N VAL A 226 -1.81 -3.94 0.68
CA VAL A 226 -1.87 -4.56 2.03
C VAL A 226 -3.27 -4.98 2.45
N GLN A 227 -4.31 -4.47 1.78
CA GLN A 227 -5.71 -4.73 2.13
C GLN A 227 -6.32 -5.85 1.29
N ASP A 228 -5.90 -6.02 0.03
CA ASP A 228 -6.37 -7.11 -0.82
C ASP A 228 -5.77 -8.45 -0.37
N ALA A 229 -6.64 -9.44 -0.19
CA ALA A 229 -6.24 -10.83 0.01
C ALA A 229 -6.45 -11.61 -1.30
N PHE A 230 -5.40 -12.19 -1.84
CA PHE A 230 -5.44 -12.95 -3.09
C PHE A 230 -4.63 -14.23 -3.02
N GLU A 231 -4.96 -15.21 -3.87
CA GLU A 231 -4.17 -16.42 -4.03
C GLU A 231 -2.86 -16.09 -4.76
N PRO A 232 -1.67 -16.37 -4.17
CA PRO A 232 -0.39 -16.02 -4.78
C PRO A 232 -0.06 -16.81 -6.04
N GLY A 233 -0.73 -17.94 -6.25
CA GLY A 233 -0.43 -18.84 -7.36
C GLY A 233 1.06 -19.23 -7.39
N SER A 234 1.62 -19.33 -8.58
CA SER A 234 2.99 -19.81 -8.79
C SER A 234 4.09 -18.99 -8.12
N THR A 235 3.83 -17.76 -7.65
CA THR A 235 4.81 -17.03 -6.82
C THR A 235 5.03 -17.70 -5.47
N ALA A 236 4.07 -18.47 -4.95
CA ALA A 236 4.23 -19.24 -3.72
C ALA A 236 5.15 -20.46 -3.85
N LYS A 237 5.48 -20.91 -5.07
CA LYS A 237 6.41 -22.04 -5.27
C LYS A 237 7.78 -21.81 -4.65
N VAL A 238 8.20 -20.55 -4.46
CA VAL A 238 9.41 -20.20 -3.73
C VAL A 238 9.39 -20.73 -2.30
N LEU A 239 8.23 -20.69 -1.63
CA LEU A 239 8.03 -21.21 -0.27
C LEU A 239 8.20 -22.73 -0.22
N SER A 240 7.57 -23.42 -1.17
CA SER A 240 7.67 -24.89 -1.31
C SER A 240 9.10 -25.32 -1.60
N MET A 241 9.80 -24.64 -2.51
CA MET A 241 11.19 -24.96 -2.82
C MET A 241 12.12 -24.61 -1.66
N ALA A 242 11.85 -23.55 -0.90
CA ALA A 242 12.59 -23.22 0.31
C ALA A 242 12.50 -24.36 1.35
N ALA A 243 11.29 -24.87 1.61
CA ALA A 243 11.08 -26.01 2.51
C ALA A 243 11.81 -27.27 2.02
N VAL A 244 11.65 -27.63 0.74
CA VAL A 244 12.26 -28.82 0.12
C VAL A 244 13.80 -28.78 0.21
N LEU A 245 14.39 -27.61 -0.03
CA LEU A 245 15.85 -27.45 0.03
C LEU A 245 16.37 -27.43 1.48
N GLU A 246 15.68 -26.76 2.39
CA GLU A 246 16.08 -26.64 3.80
C GLU A 246 16.03 -28.00 4.51
N GLU A 247 14.96 -28.77 4.29
CA GLU A 247 14.81 -30.13 4.79
C GLU A 247 15.69 -31.16 4.06
N LYS A 248 16.46 -30.71 3.05
CA LYS A 248 17.33 -31.58 2.21
C LYS A 248 16.54 -32.72 1.54
N ALA A 249 15.24 -32.52 1.32
CA ALA A 249 14.38 -33.48 0.63
C ALA A 249 14.74 -33.63 -0.85
N ALA A 250 15.29 -32.56 -1.46
CA ALA A 250 15.85 -32.59 -2.80
C ALA A 250 16.95 -31.52 -2.96
N THR A 251 17.67 -31.58 -4.09
CA THR A 251 18.67 -30.58 -4.54
C THR A 251 18.24 -29.97 -5.87
N PRO A 252 18.83 -28.85 -6.31
CA PRO A 252 18.50 -28.26 -7.62
C PRO A 252 18.61 -29.23 -8.81
N GLY A 253 19.54 -30.18 -8.75
CA GLY A 253 19.76 -31.20 -9.78
C GLY A 253 18.93 -32.48 -9.60
N THR A 254 18.11 -32.58 -8.58
CA THR A 254 17.25 -33.77 -8.37
C THR A 254 16.30 -33.96 -9.54
N HIS A 255 16.26 -35.16 -10.11
CA HIS A 255 15.44 -35.51 -11.27
C HIS A 255 13.97 -35.65 -10.87
N VAL A 256 13.09 -35.00 -11.61
CA VAL A 256 11.64 -35.04 -11.43
C VAL A 256 10.97 -35.37 -12.76
N VAL A 257 10.36 -36.53 -12.85
CA VAL A 257 9.58 -36.93 -14.03
C VAL A 257 8.16 -36.37 -13.88
N VAL A 258 7.79 -35.44 -14.73
CA VAL A 258 6.52 -34.69 -14.68
C VAL A 258 5.58 -35.19 -15.76
N PRO A 259 4.57 -36.02 -15.44
CA PRO A 259 3.56 -36.45 -16.41
C PRO A 259 2.65 -35.28 -16.81
N ASN A 260 1.99 -35.37 -17.97
CA ASN A 260 1.01 -34.37 -18.39
C ASN A 260 -0.17 -34.22 -17.41
N ARG A 261 -0.50 -35.29 -16.71
CA ARG A 261 -1.58 -35.33 -15.69
C ARG A 261 -1.13 -36.14 -14.49
N LEU A 262 -1.53 -35.68 -13.30
CA LEU A 262 -1.25 -36.36 -12.03
C LEU A 262 -2.55 -36.53 -11.25
N HIS A 263 -2.94 -37.78 -11.02
CA HIS A 263 -4.09 -38.07 -10.16
C HIS A 263 -3.67 -38.12 -8.69
N ARG A 264 -4.30 -37.33 -7.85
CA ARG A 264 -4.12 -37.32 -6.38
C ARG A 264 -5.47 -37.10 -5.70
N GLY A 265 -5.79 -37.95 -4.72
CA GLY A 265 -7.10 -37.91 -4.09
C GLY A 265 -8.22 -38.09 -5.12
N ASP A 266 -9.14 -37.16 -5.14
CA ASP A 266 -10.31 -37.11 -6.03
C ASP A 266 -10.10 -36.19 -7.25
N ARG A 267 -8.89 -35.63 -7.44
CA ARG A 267 -8.62 -34.61 -8.48
C ARG A 267 -7.50 -35.01 -9.43
N LEU A 268 -7.67 -34.62 -10.68
CA LEU A 268 -6.66 -34.69 -11.73
C LEU A 268 -5.96 -33.32 -11.84
N PHE A 269 -4.67 -33.28 -11.46
CA PHE A 269 -3.84 -32.09 -11.54
C PHE A 269 -3.17 -31.97 -12.91
N LYS A 270 -2.95 -30.73 -13.34
CA LYS A 270 -2.27 -30.39 -14.58
C LYS A 270 -1.38 -29.15 -14.40
N ASP A 271 -0.44 -29.00 -15.29
CA ASP A 271 0.29 -27.74 -15.48
C ASP A 271 -0.53 -26.74 -16.30
N ASP A 272 -0.07 -25.49 -16.40
CA ASP A 272 -0.81 -24.43 -17.11
C ASP A 272 -0.87 -24.67 -18.62
N VAL A 273 0.05 -25.48 -19.15
CA VAL A 273 0.10 -25.90 -20.56
C VAL A 273 0.09 -27.43 -20.66
N ASP A 274 -0.51 -27.96 -21.72
CA ASP A 274 -0.38 -29.37 -22.06
C ASP A 274 1.01 -29.66 -22.61
N HIS A 275 1.61 -30.78 -22.17
CA HIS A 275 2.99 -31.15 -22.53
C HIS A 275 3.18 -32.68 -22.53
N PRO A 276 4.16 -33.21 -23.27
CA PRO A 276 4.57 -34.59 -23.10
C PRO A 276 5.14 -34.78 -21.68
N THR A 277 5.44 -36.02 -21.29
CA THR A 277 6.19 -36.21 -20.02
C THR A 277 7.49 -35.37 -20.06
N TRP A 278 7.63 -34.46 -19.09
CA TRP A 278 8.84 -33.66 -18.92
C TRP A 278 9.82 -34.36 -17.99
N TYR A 279 11.08 -34.31 -18.36
CA TYR A 279 12.22 -34.79 -17.58
C TYR A 279 12.97 -33.57 -17.03
N LEU A 280 12.48 -33.04 -15.91
CA LEU A 280 12.96 -31.81 -15.29
C LEU A 280 13.89 -32.09 -14.11
N THR A 281 14.87 -31.24 -13.93
CA THR A 281 15.51 -31.10 -12.62
C THR A 281 14.57 -30.35 -11.66
N LEU A 282 14.85 -30.33 -10.35
CA LEU A 282 14.10 -29.47 -9.43
C LEU A 282 14.19 -28.00 -9.82
N ASN A 283 15.37 -27.56 -10.35
CA ASN A 283 15.54 -26.23 -10.94
C ASN A 283 14.57 -26.02 -12.11
N GLY A 284 14.44 -27.00 -12.98
CA GLY A 284 13.50 -26.97 -14.12
C GLY A 284 12.03 -26.93 -13.70
N VAL A 285 11.67 -27.59 -12.62
CA VAL A 285 10.32 -27.49 -12.03
C VAL A 285 9.99 -26.04 -11.70
N LEU A 286 10.94 -25.30 -11.11
CA LEU A 286 10.75 -23.89 -10.78
C LEU A 286 10.79 -22.99 -12.02
N ALA A 287 11.72 -23.21 -12.95
CA ALA A 287 11.90 -22.41 -14.17
C ALA A 287 10.68 -22.49 -15.08
N LYS A 288 10.16 -23.70 -15.33
CA LYS A 288 8.94 -23.95 -16.13
C LYS A 288 7.63 -23.75 -15.33
N SER A 289 7.77 -23.47 -14.03
CA SER A 289 6.62 -23.25 -13.15
C SER A 289 5.65 -24.46 -13.05
N SER A 290 6.17 -25.70 -13.09
CA SER A 290 5.34 -26.90 -13.03
C SER A 290 4.58 -27.03 -11.71
N ASN A 291 3.25 -27.14 -11.76
CA ASN A 291 2.39 -27.44 -10.61
C ASN A 291 2.60 -28.89 -10.18
N ILE A 292 2.60 -29.82 -11.14
CA ILE A 292 2.80 -31.25 -10.91
C ILE A 292 4.18 -31.50 -10.29
N GLY A 293 5.23 -30.90 -10.86
CA GLY A 293 6.58 -31.02 -10.32
C GLY A 293 6.69 -30.50 -8.88
N THR A 294 5.97 -29.41 -8.57
CA THR A 294 5.92 -28.87 -7.19
C THR A 294 5.20 -29.81 -6.22
N ILE A 295 4.08 -30.42 -6.62
CA ILE A 295 3.37 -31.45 -5.82
C ILE A 295 4.31 -32.63 -5.53
N LEU A 296 5.03 -33.11 -6.56
CA LEU A 296 5.95 -34.26 -6.40
C LEU A 296 7.12 -33.90 -5.46
N ALA A 297 7.68 -32.70 -5.59
CA ALA A 297 8.79 -32.24 -4.75
C ALA A 297 8.37 -32.08 -3.27
N THR A 298 7.23 -31.41 -3.01
CA THR A 298 6.74 -31.20 -1.64
C THR A 298 6.27 -32.49 -0.97
N GLY A 299 5.82 -33.48 -1.74
CA GLY A 299 5.54 -34.81 -1.23
C GLY A 299 6.74 -35.50 -0.57
N GLN A 300 7.97 -35.08 -0.88
CA GLN A 300 9.20 -35.62 -0.26
C GLN A 300 9.50 -35.02 1.14
N LEU A 301 8.72 -34.02 1.58
CA LEU A 301 8.90 -33.40 2.92
C LEU A 301 8.49 -34.32 4.08
N GLY A 302 7.86 -35.45 3.79
CA GLY A 302 7.46 -36.41 4.81
C GLY A 302 7.25 -37.82 4.26
N ARG A 303 7.18 -38.80 5.14
CA ARG A 303 6.88 -40.20 4.75
C ARG A 303 5.40 -40.40 4.37
N THR A 304 4.53 -39.49 4.81
CA THR A 304 3.11 -39.44 4.49
C THR A 304 2.74 -38.03 4.04
N GLN A 305 1.63 -37.90 3.28
CA GLN A 305 1.14 -36.57 2.86
C GLN A 305 0.84 -35.66 4.07
N ALA A 306 0.29 -36.21 5.16
CA ALA A 306 0.02 -35.43 6.37
C ALA A 306 1.30 -34.87 7.02
N GLN A 307 2.39 -35.64 7.04
CA GLN A 307 3.69 -35.16 7.52
C GLN A 307 4.26 -34.08 6.60
N ALA A 308 4.21 -34.28 5.28
CA ALA A 308 4.66 -33.29 4.30
C ALA A 308 3.88 -31.98 4.44
N ASN A 309 2.56 -32.04 4.59
CA ASN A 309 1.69 -30.89 4.82
C ASN A 309 2.06 -30.11 6.08
N LYS A 310 2.35 -30.81 7.17
CA LYS A 310 2.76 -30.20 8.44
C LYS A 310 4.07 -29.43 8.29
N VAL A 311 5.08 -30.06 7.67
CA VAL A 311 6.38 -29.42 7.42
C VAL A 311 6.18 -28.19 6.54
N LEU A 312 5.45 -28.31 5.42
CA LEU A 312 5.17 -27.17 4.54
C LEU A 312 4.48 -26.02 5.28
N TYR A 313 3.44 -26.32 6.07
CA TYR A 313 2.72 -25.32 6.87
C TYR A 313 3.65 -24.57 7.84
N GLU A 314 4.57 -25.26 8.50
CA GLU A 314 5.54 -24.63 9.40
C GLU A 314 6.42 -23.60 8.66
N TYR A 315 6.84 -23.89 7.40
CA TYR A 315 7.58 -22.94 6.59
C TYR A 315 6.69 -21.77 6.13
N LEU A 316 5.46 -22.02 5.69
CA LEU A 316 4.53 -20.95 5.35
C LEU A 316 4.36 -19.96 6.51
N ARG A 317 4.21 -20.50 7.75
CA ARG A 317 4.13 -19.68 8.97
C ARG A 317 5.42 -18.93 9.28
N LYS A 318 6.59 -19.57 9.17
CA LYS A 318 7.90 -18.93 9.39
C LYS A 318 8.14 -17.78 8.41
N PHE A 319 7.67 -17.88 7.17
CA PHE A 319 7.70 -16.81 6.18
C PHE A 319 6.68 -15.69 6.45
N GLY A 320 5.80 -15.84 7.43
CA GLY A 320 4.85 -14.81 7.87
C GLY A 320 3.44 -14.92 7.28
N LEU A 321 3.12 -15.99 6.53
CA LEU A 321 1.77 -16.18 6.01
C LEU A 321 0.76 -16.41 7.14
N GLY A 322 -0.45 -15.88 6.97
CA GLY A 322 -1.51 -15.95 7.98
C GLY A 322 -1.27 -15.06 9.21
N SER A 323 -0.34 -14.09 9.13
CA SER A 323 -0.06 -13.09 10.17
C SER A 323 0.10 -11.71 9.53
N HIS A 324 -0.15 -10.64 10.28
CA HIS A 324 0.22 -9.30 9.84
C HIS A 324 1.74 -9.18 9.64
N THR A 325 2.15 -8.29 8.75
CA THR A 325 3.57 -8.17 8.37
C THR A 325 4.45 -7.49 9.42
N GLY A 326 3.84 -6.78 10.38
CA GLY A 326 4.52 -5.89 11.31
C GLY A 326 4.50 -4.42 10.88
N LEU A 327 4.00 -4.12 9.68
CA LEU A 327 3.90 -2.76 9.14
C LEU A 327 2.97 -1.86 9.96
N GLY A 328 1.97 -2.45 10.65
CA GLY A 328 0.98 -1.73 11.43
C GLY A 328 0.05 -0.84 10.59
N PHE A 329 -0.01 -1.07 9.28
CA PHE A 329 -0.78 -0.24 8.36
C PHE A 329 -2.30 -0.46 8.52
N PRO A 330 -3.14 0.61 8.52
CA PRO A 330 -4.58 0.49 8.71
C PRO A 330 -5.24 -0.41 7.67
N GLY A 331 -6.06 -1.35 8.13
CA GLY A 331 -6.77 -2.28 7.26
C GLY A 331 -5.92 -3.40 6.66
N GLU A 332 -4.67 -3.57 7.07
CA GLU A 332 -3.84 -4.68 6.61
C GLU A 332 -4.52 -6.02 6.87
N THR A 333 -4.67 -6.85 5.83
CA THR A 333 -5.16 -8.23 5.95
C THR A 333 -4.01 -9.20 6.27
N LYS A 334 -4.24 -10.14 7.15
CA LYS A 334 -3.32 -11.25 7.41
C LYS A 334 -3.39 -12.38 6.37
N GLY A 335 -4.33 -12.27 5.41
CA GLY A 335 -4.63 -13.36 4.50
C GLY A 335 -5.30 -14.56 5.19
N ILE A 336 -5.34 -15.70 4.49
CA ILE A 336 -5.96 -16.95 4.98
C ILE A 336 -4.94 -18.08 4.83
N LEU A 337 -4.61 -18.72 5.95
CA LEU A 337 -3.82 -19.95 6.00
C LEU A 337 -4.40 -20.85 7.08
N ALA A 338 -5.23 -21.80 6.66
CA ALA A 338 -5.79 -22.80 7.56
C ALA A 338 -4.70 -23.78 8.05
N PRO A 339 -4.82 -24.36 9.25
CA PRO A 339 -3.93 -25.41 9.70
C PRO A 339 -4.10 -26.70 8.87
N PRO A 340 -3.08 -27.57 8.79
CA PRO A 340 -3.04 -28.70 7.85
C PRO A 340 -4.15 -29.75 8.04
N ASP A 341 -4.70 -29.89 9.23
CA ASP A 341 -5.80 -30.79 9.58
C ASP A 341 -7.16 -30.31 9.04
N GLU A 342 -7.25 -29.03 8.68
CA GLU A 342 -8.43 -28.45 8.02
C GLU A 342 -8.32 -28.46 6.48
N TRP A 343 -7.18 -28.84 5.91
CA TRP A 343 -7.01 -28.88 4.46
C TRP A 343 -7.87 -29.96 3.81
N SER A 344 -8.69 -29.56 2.84
CA SER A 344 -9.44 -30.52 2.04
C SER A 344 -8.51 -31.46 1.25
N THR A 345 -9.08 -32.55 0.72
CA THR A 345 -8.34 -33.53 -0.08
C THR A 345 -7.60 -32.89 -1.26
N SER A 346 -8.15 -31.82 -1.86
CA SER A 346 -7.48 -31.08 -2.95
C SER A 346 -6.51 -30.03 -2.44
N GLN A 347 -6.81 -29.31 -1.36
CA GLN A 347 -5.96 -28.23 -0.82
C GLN A 347 -4.57 -28.70 -0.44
N GLN A 348 -4.42 -29.91 0.11
CA GLN A 348 -3.12 -30.48 0.43
C GLN A 348 -2.16 -30.61 -0.77
N TYR A 349 -2.69 -30.52 -1.99
CA TYR A 349 -1.90 -30.55 -3.23
C TYR A 349 -1.88 -29.21 -3.94
N THR A 350 -2.84 -28.30 -3.69
CA THR A 350 -2.88 -26.98 -4.34
C THR A 350 -2.11 -25.91 -3.56
N ILE A 351 -2.08 -25.97 -2.22
CA ILE A 351 -1.32 -25.03 -1.39
C ILE A 351 0.17 -24.97 -1.76
N PRO A 352 0.84 -26.08 -2.08
CA PRO A 352 2.23 -26.07 -2.53
C PRO A 352 2.52 -25.12 -3.72
N PHE A 353 1.56 -24.89 -4.60
CA PHE A 353 1.71 -23.98 -5.74
C PHE A 353 0.83 -22.73 -5.63
N GLY A 354 0.33 -22.42 -4.41
CA GLY A 354 -0.26 -21.12 -4.05
C GLY A 354 -1.75 -20.98 -4.34
N GLN A 355 -2.51 -22.07 -4.36
CA GLN A 355 -3.98 -22.06 -4.40
C GLN A 355 -4.56 -22.67 -3.13
N GLY A 356 -5.67 -22.13 -2.63
CA GLY A 356 -6.25 -22.51 -1.34
C GLY A 356 -5.58 -21.84 -0.13
N VAL A 357 -4.77 -20.84 -0.37
CA VAL A 357 -4.15 -19.92 0.60
C VAL A 357 -4.25 -18.51 0.05
N SER A 358 -4.50 -17.50 0.89
CA SER A 358 -4.47 -16.11 0.44
C SER A 358 -3.49 -15.27 1.27
N ILE A 359 -2.89 -14.30 0.60
CA ILE A 359 -1.90 -13.37 1.15
C ILE A 359 -2.17 -11.96 0.65
N ASN A 360 -1.57 -10.95 1.28
CA ASN A 360 -1.44 -9.62 0.72
C ASN A 360 -0.10 -9.45 -0.02
N ALA A 361 0.06 -8.37 -0.80
CA ALA A 361 1.27 -8.19 -1.58
C ALA A 361 2.52 -7.88 -0.73
N MET A 362 2.35 -7.29 0.46
CA MET A 362 3.49 -7.04 1.36
C MET A 362 4.03 -8.34 1.96
N GLN A 363 3.15 -9.31 2.30
CA GLN A 363 3.57 -10.64 2.70
C GLN A 363 4.38 -11.32 1.58
N ALA A 364 3.89 -11.25 0.34
CA ALA A 364 4.61 -11.80 -0.80
C ALA A 364 5.98 -11.13 -1.03
N ALA A 365 6.05 -9.80 -0.99
CA ALA A 365 7.31 -9.07 -1.11
C ALA A 365 8.30 -9.48 0.00
N SER A 366 7.83 -9.60 1.25
CA SER A 366 8.63 -10.08 2.38
C SER A 366 9.20 -11.48 2.18
N VAL A 367 8.46 -12.40 1.54
CA VAL A 367 8.95 -13.75 1.21
C VAL A 367 10.19 -13.65 0.31
N TYR A 368 10.10 -12.88 -0.78
CA TYR A 368 11.22 -12.72 -1.71
C TYR A 368 12.38 -11.94 -1.08
N SER A 369 12.09 -10.90 -0.28
CA SER A 369 13.11 -10.18 0.50
C SER A 369 13.83 -11.09 1.49
N THR A 370 13.13 -12.05 2.11
CA THR A 370 13.72 -13.03 3.01
C THR A 370 14.75 -13.91 2.28
N ILE A 371 14.43 -14.42 1.09
CA ILE A 371 15.36 -15.19 0.27
C ILE A 371 16.54 -14.31 -0.16
N ALA A 372 16.27 -13.11 -0.67
CA ALA A 372 17.26 -12.12 -1.05
C ALA A 372 18.21 -11.74 0.10
N ASN A 373 17.72 -11.71 1.33
CA ASN A 373 18.48 -11.38 2.54
C ASN A 373 19.11 -12.62 3.23
N GLY A 374 19.47 -13.63 2.46
CA GLY A 374 20.15 -14.82 2.97
C GLY A 374 19.32 -15.64 3.96
N GLY A 375 18.01 -15.64 3.81
CA GLY A 375 17.05 -16.40 4.63
C GLY A 375 16.65 -15.74 5.94
N VAL A 376 16.94 -14.46 6.12
CA VAL A 376 16.51 -13.66 7.28
C VAL A 376 15.36 -12.75 6.88
N ARG A 377 14.18 -12.99 7.44
CA ARG A 377 13.03 -12.09 7.34
C ARG A 377 13.29 -10.85 8.20
N VAL A 378 13.11 -9.69 7.61
CA VAL A 378 13.11 -8.39 8.29
C VAL A 378 11.70 -7.84 8.17
N GLU A 379 11.11 -7.41 9.28
CA GLU A 379 9.78 -6.80 9.23
C GLU A 379 9.80 -5.53 8.37
N PRO A 380 8.81 -5.34 7.48
CA PRO A 380 8.74 -4.15 6.66
C PRO A 380 8.45 -2.92 7.53
N THR A 381 9.02 -1.78 7.13
CA THR A 381 8.77 -0.50 7.79
C THR A 381 8.51 0.61 6.76
N LEU A 382 7.59 1.52 7.11
CA LEU A 382 7.30 2.76 6.36
C LEU A 382 7.82 4.01 7.07
N VAL A 383 8.22 3.90 8.34
CA VAL A 383 8.64 5.04 9.16
C VAL A 383 10.12 4.93 9.49
N ARG A 384 10.89 5.93 9.09
CA ARG A 384 12.31 6.05 9.44
C ARG A 384 12.52 6.69 10.81
N GLY A 385 11.62 7.61 11.18
CA GLY A 385 11.66 8.29 12.46
C GLY A 385 10.71 9.47 12.53
N SER A 386 10.78 10.21 13.62
CA SER A 386 9.99 11.44 13.82
C SER A 386 10.83 12.54 14.46
N LYS A 387 10.47 13.79 14.15
CA LYS A 387 11.08 14.97 14.74
C LYS A 387 10.06 15.68 15.62
N GLY A 388 10.36 15.82 16.88
CA GLY A 388 9.50 16.48 17.85
C GLY A 388 9.49 18.01 17.72
N PRO A 389 8.60 18.70 18.47
CA PRO A 389 8.51 20.18 18.49
C PRO A 389 9.82 20.85 18.92
N ASP A 390 10.67 20.16 19.67
CA ASP A 390 12.00 20.60 20.08
C ASP A 390 13.06 20.51 18.97
N GLY A 391 12.67 20.00 17.79
CA GLY A 391 13.56 19.80 16.64
C GLY A 391 14.42 18.55 16.72
N ARG A 392 14.30 17.72 17.77
CA ARG A 392 15.08 16.50 17.94
C ARG A 392 14.51 15.36 17.12
N PHE A 393 15.35 14.71 16.32
CA PHE A 393 14.99 13.49 15.58
C PHE A 393 15.10 12.27 16.49
N THR A 394 14.05 11.45 16.49
CA THR A 394 14.00 10.15 17.15
C THR A 394 13.80 9.07 16.09
N PRO A 395 14.76 8.17 15.87
CA PRO A 395 14.62 7.09 14.91
C PRO A 395 13.49 6.14 15.32
N ALA A 396 12.87 5.49 14.32
CA ALA A 396 11.93 4.40 14.56
C ALA A 396 12.65 3.21 15.23
N PRO A 397 11.92 2.34 15.96
CA PRO A 397 12.49 1.10 16.48
C PRO A 397 13.09 0.25 15.36
N GLU A 398 14.18 -0.47 15.67
CA GLU A 398 14.74 -1.44 14.73
C GLU A 398 13.71 -2.54 14.42
N PRO A 399 13.54 -2.92 13.13
CA PRO A 399 12.60 -3.96 12.74
C PRO A 399 13.04 -5.34 13.26
N GLU A 400 12.07 -6.18 13.60
CA GLU A 400 12.32 -7.56 14.02
C GLU A 400 12.97 -8.36 12.89
N ARG A 401 13.95 -9.21 13.26
CA ARG A 401 14.71 -10.06 12.33
C ARG A 401 14.57 -11.52 12.73
N THR A 402 14.05 -12.34 11.83
CA THR A 402 13.82 -13.77 12.08
C THR A 402 14.49 -14.61 10.99
N ARG A 403 15.35 -15.56 11.40
CA ARG A 403 15.88 -16.53 10.43
C ARG A 403 14.82 -17.57 10.09
N VAL A 404 14.50 -17.65 8.79
CA VAL A 404 13.48 -18.57 8.26
C VAL A 404 14.13 -19.82 7.66
N VAL A 405 15.17 -19.63 6.85
CA VAL A 405 15.97 -20.70 6.25
C VAL A 405 17.46 -20.36 6.35
N SER A 406 18.30 -21.38 6.15
CA SER A 406 19.76 -21.18 6.14
C SER A 406 20.20 -20.29 4.97
N GLU A 407 21.32 -19.61 5.12
CA GLU A 407 21.94 -18.80 4.06
C GLU A 407 22.25 -19.66 2.83
N LYS A 408 22.65 -20.91 3.03
CA LYS A 408 22.92 -21.87 1.94
C LYS A 408 21.65 -22.12 1.12
N THR A 409 20.53 -22.40 1.78
CA THR A 409 19.22 -22.61 1.11
C THR A 409 18.80 -21.35 0.36
N ALA A 410 18.88 -20.18 0.98
CA ALA A 410 18.52 -18.91 0.36
C ALA A 410 19.37 -18.64 -0.90
N LYS A 411 20.68 -18.79 -0.84
CA LYS A 411 21.59 -18.65 -2.01
C LYS A 411 21.30 -19.67 -3.11
N THR A 412 21.00 -20.91 -2.72
CA THR A 412 20.67 -21.96 -3.69
C THR A 412 19.35 -21.62 -4.40
N LEU A 413 18.33 -21.19 -3.65
CA LEU A 413 17.04 -20.83 -4.22
C LEU A 413 17.13 -19.56 -5.09
N ALA A 414 17.94 -18.56 -4.70
CA ALA A 414 18.22 -17.37 -5.53
C ALA A 414 18.76 -17.77 -6.92
N ARG A 415 19.71 -18.71 -6.96
CA ARG A 415 20.25 -19.24 -8.23
C ARG A 415 19.19 -19.98 -9.07
N MET A 416 18.29 -20.74 -8.43
CA MET A 416 17.17 -21.39 -9.13
C MET A 416 16.17 -20.37 -9.68
N LEU A 417 15.93 -19.27 -8.96
CA LEU A 417 15.03 -18.19 -9.40
C LEU A 417 15.62 -17.39 -10.59
N GLU A 418 16.94 -17.40 -10.78
CA GLU A 418 17.56 -16.83 -12.00
C GLU A 418 17.15 -17.60 -13.25
N SER A 419 17.08 -18.93 -13.19
CA SER A 419 16.65 -19.76 -14.33
C SER A 419 15.23 -19.44 -14.81
N VAL A 420 14.38 -18.91 -13.94
CA VAL A 420 13.02 -18.44 -14.33
C VAL A 420 13.08 -17.25 -15.29
N VAL A 421 14.12 -16.41 -15.16
CA VAL A 421 14.28 -15.16 -15.93
C VAL A 421 15.26 -15.36 -17.09
N ASP A 422 16.37 -16.07 -16.87
CA ASP A 422 17.47 -16.15 -17.83
C ASP A 422 17.37 -17.34 -18.79
N ASP A 423 16.69 -18.43 -18.42
CA ASP A 423 16.47 -19.54 -19.34
C ASP A 423 15.50 -19.12 -20.46
N GLU A 424 15.74 -19.60 -21.70
CA GLU A 424 14.89 -19.27 -22.85
C GLU A 424 13.48 -19.82 -22.70
N GLU A 425 13.35 -20.96 -22.02
CA GLU A 425 12.06 -21.59 -21.70
C GLU A 425 11.50 -21.13 -20.33
N GLY A 426 12.18 -20.18 -19.67
CA GLY A 426 11.75 -19.58 -18.40
C GLY A 426 10.51 -18.69 -18.58
N THR A 427 9.65 -18.69 -17.58
CA THR A 427 8.38 -17.94 -17.65
C THR A 427 8.52 -16.44 -17.45
N GLY A 428 9.69 -15.96 -16.98
CA GLY A 428 9.95 -14.58 -16.57
C GLY A 428 10.87 -13.76 -17.48
N THR A 429 11.10 -14.18 -18.72
CA THR A 429 12.10 -13.57 -19.60
C THR A 429 11.92 -12.08 -19.87
N LYS A 430 10.70 -11.54 -19.78
CA LYS A 430 10.42 -10.09 -19.92
C LYS A 430 10.88 -9.24 -18.73
N ALA A 431 11.27 -9.87 -17.62
CA ALA A 431 11.85 -9.21 -16.47
C ALA A 431 13.39 -9.07 -16.56
N ARG A 432 14.03 -9.54 -17.61
CA ARG A 432 15.48 -9.40 -17.81
C ARG A 432 15.92 -7.94 -17.82
N ILE A 433 16.99 -7.64 -17.09
CA ILE A 433 17.59 -6.31 -17.03
C ILE A 433 19.02 -6.41 -17.57
N PRO A 434 19.34 -5.70 -18.66
CA PRO A 434 20.70 -5.75 -19.22
C PRO A 434 21.76 -5.40 -18.18
N GLY A 435 22.78 -6.25 -18.07
CA GLY A 435 23.89 -6.07 -17.13
C GLY A 435 23.63 -6.52 -15.70
N TYR A 436 22.38 -6.88 -15.33
CA TYR A 436 22.05 -7.37 -14.01
C TYR A 436 21.57 -8.82 -14.05
N ARG A 437 21.98 -9.58 -13.06
CA ARG A 437 21.37 -10.88 -12.76
C ARG A 437 20.07 -10.64 -12.00
N VAL A 438 18.99 -11.24 -12.48
CA VAL A 438 17.65 -11.08 -11.90
C VAL A 438 17.14 -12.44 -11.43
N ALA A 439 16.74 -12.53 -10.17
CA ALA A 439 16.05 -13.69 -9.64
C ALA A 439 14.57 -13.34 -9.47
N GLY A 440 13.66 -14.16 -10.01
CA GLY A 440 12.24 -13.86 -9.91
C GLY A 440 11.32 -15.03 -10.22
N LYS A 441 10.01 -14.82 -10.06
CA LYS A 441 8.98 -15.81 -10.33
C LYS A 441 7.70 -15.14 -10.81
N THR A 442 7.11 -15.71 -11.83
CA THR A 442 5.79 -15.35 -12.36
C THR A 442 4.69 -16.00 -11.55
N GLY A 443 3.54 -15.34 -11.46
CA GLY A 443 2.29 -15.88 -10.93
C GLY A 443 1.13 -15.56 -11.85
N THR A 444 0.21 -16.51 -11.96
CA THR A 444 -1.08 -16.35 -12.59
C THR A 444 -2.03 -17.26 -11.83
N ALA A 445 -2.93 -16.69 -11.06
CA ALA A 445 -3.88 -17.43 -10.24
C ALA A 445 -5.31 -17.03 -10.62
N ASN A 446 -6.26 -17.93 -10.38
CA ASN A 446 -7.66 -17.56 -10.49
C ASN A 446 -7.97 -16.49 -9.42
N ARG A 447 -8.70 -15.46 -9.80
CA ARG A 447 -9.13 -14.39 -8.90
C ARG A 447 -10.47 -14.75 -8.28
N VAL A 448 -10.58 -14.60 -6.97
CA VAL A 448 -11.87 -14.62 -6.29
C VAL A 448 -12.50 -13.23 -6.45
N ASP A 449 -13.66 -13.15 -7.08
CA ASP A 449 -14.45 -11.92 -7.16
C ASP A 449 -15.02 -11.60 -5.77
N PRO A 450 -14.69 -10.44 -5.17
CA PRO A 450 -15.16 -10.08 -3.82
C PRO A 450 -16.67 -9.96 -3.71
N ALA A 451 -17.35 -9.57 -4.81
CA ALA A 451 -18.79 -9.38 -4.81
C ALA A 451 -19.58 -10.70 -4.81
N THR A 452 -19.05 -11.73 -5.47
CA THR A 452 -19.74 -13.01 -5.67
C THR A 452 -19.15 -14.17 -4.86
N GLY A 453 -17.92 -14.05 -4.39
CA GLY A 453 -17.14 -15.11 -3.74
C GLY A 453 -16.74 -16.25 -4.69
N LYS A 454 -16.94 -16.08 -6.01
CA LYS A 454 -16.61 -17.08 -7.04
C LYS A 454 -15.36 -16.66 -7.81
N TYR A 455 -14.74 -17.63 -8.47
CA TYR A 455 -13.63 -17.33 -9.37
C TYR A 455 -14.11 -16.57 -10.60
N HIS A 456 -13.53 -15.39 -10.83
CA HIS A 456 -13.74 -14.56 -12.02
C HIS A 456 -12.48 -13.77 -12.35
N GLY A 457 -11.93 -13.97 -13.54
CA GLY A 457 -10.69 -13.36 -13.99
C GLY A 457 -9.45 -13.96 -13.32
N TYR A 458 -8.34 -13.23 -13.41
CA TYR A 458 -7.03 -13.68 -12.94
C TYR A 458 -6.34 -12.62 -12.09
N THR A 459 -5.56 -13.08 -11.12
CA THR A 459 -4.53 -12.32 -10.43
C THR A 459 -3.19 -12.62 -11.10
N SER A 460 -2.65 -11.64 -11.78
CA SER A 460 -1.35 -11.73 -12.46
C SER A 460 -0.27 -11.11 -11.60
N SER A 461 0.88 -11.76 -11.46
CA SER A 461 1.95 -11.24 -10.62
C SER A 461 3.35 -11.57 -11.12
N PHE A 462 4.30 -10.77 -10.69
CA PHE A 462 5.73 -11.04 -10.78
C PHE A 462 6.44 -10.55 -9.53
N ALA A 463 7.22 -11.42 -8.92
CA ALA A 463 8.07 -11.11 -7.79
C ALA A 463 9.52 -11.41 -8.11
N GLY A 464 10.44 -10.57 -7.66
CA GLY A 464 11.85 -10.82 -7.85
C GLY A 464 12.74 -9.82 -7.15
N PHE A 465 14.04 -10.07 -7.19
CA PHE A 465 15.06 -9.19 -6.62
C PHE A 465 16.30 -9.11 -7.52
N ALA A 466 17.02 -8.02 -7.38
CA ALA A 466 18.25 -7.77 -8.12
C ALA A 466 19.27 -6.96 -7.27
N PRO A 467 20.58 -7.11 -7.58
CA PRO A 467 21.21 -8.20 -8.33
C PRO A 467 21.02 -9.55 -7.65
N ALA A 468 20.85 -10.66 -8.36
CA ALA A 468 20.54 -11.97 -7.78
C ALA A 468 21.65 -12.54 -6.89
N ASP A 469 22.89 -12.25 -7.21
CA ASP A 469 24.10 -12.71 -6.49
C ASP A 469 24.49 -11.81 -5.30
N LYS A 470 24.06 -10.55 -5.31
CA LYS A 470 24.24 -9.58 -4.21
C LYS A 470 22.98 -8.75 -4.01
N PRO A 471 21.89 -9.35 -3.54
CA PRO A 471 20.58 -8.72 -3.53
C PRO A 471 20.55 -7.41 -2.75
N ARG A 472 19.82 -6.44 -3.30
CA ARG A 472 19.63 -5.13 -2.70
C ARG A 472 18.16 -4.73 -2.64
N ILE A 473 17.42 -4.98 -3.72
CA ILE A 473 16.05 -4.52 -3.89
C ILE A 473 15.18 -5.71 -4.27
N THR A 474 14.01 -5.80 -3.64
CA THR A 474 12.89 -6.66 -4.05
C THR A 474 11.80 -5.80 -4.66
N VAL A 475 11.22 -6.27 -5.77
CA VAL A 475 10.03 -5.68 -6.39
C VAL A 475 8.96 -6.76 -6.54
N TYR A 476 7.74 -6.45 -6.13
CA TYR A 476 6.56 -7.28 -6.34
C TYR A 476 5.48 -6.49 -7.05
N CYS A 477 5.03 -7.00 -8.19
CA CYS A 477 3.97 -6.41 -9.00
C CYS A 477 2.78 -7.34 -9.06
N VAL A 478 1.58 -6.78 -8.91
CA VAL A 478 0.29 -7.49 -9.04
C VAL A 478 -0.65 -6.68 -9.92
N ILE A 479 -1.39 -7.37 -10.77
CA ILE A 479 -2.48 -6.81 -11.59
C ILE A 479 -3.69 -7.73 -11.46
N GLN A 480 -4.83 -7.12 -11.11
CA GLN A 480 -6.07 -7.82 -10.83
C GLN A 480 -7.03 -7.68 -12.01
N ASN A 481 -7.50 -8.82 -12.53
CA ASN A 481 -8.55 -8.92 -13.56
C ASN A 481 -8.22 -8.13 -14.85
N ALA A 482 -7.05 -8.37 -15.46
CA ALA A 482 -6.75 -7.84 -16.78
C ALA A 482 -7.72 -8.44 -17.81
N THR A 483 -8.45 -7.59 -18.53
CA THR A 483 -9.47 -8.00 -19.52
C THR A 483 -9.04 -7.77 -20.96
N GLU A 484 -7.99 -6.99 -21.18
CA GLU A 484 -7.39 -6.75 -22.49
C GLU A 484 -5.94 -7.26 -22.56
N GLY A 485 -5.58 -7.80 -23.72
CA GLY A 485 -4.25 -8.34 -23.98
C GLY A 485 -4.00 -9.68 -23.28
N SER A 486 -2.88 -9.77 -22.56
CA SER A 486 -2.50 -10.98 -21.81
C SER A 486 -2.87 -10.88 -20.35
N TYR A 487 -3.20 -12.00 -19.73
CA TYR A 487 -3.37 -12.14 -18.28
C TYR A 487 -2.21 -12.91 -17.62
N PHE A 488 -1.21 -13.34 -18.37
CA PHE A 488 -0.05 -14.03 -17.80
C PHE A 488 0.89 -13.05 -17.07
N GLY A 489 1.21 -13.34 -15.81
CA GLY A 489 2.05 -12.47 -14.98
C GLY A 489 3.40 -12.11 -15.59
N GLY A 490 4.05 -13.06 -16.27
CA GLY A 490 5.31 -12.79 -16.98
C GLY A 490 5.15 -11.79 -18.13
N GLN A 491 3.97 -11.70 -18.75
CA GLN A 491 3.69 -10.84 -19.89
C GLN A 491 3.31 -9.41 -19.48
N ILE A 492 2.53 -9.25 -18.40
CA ILE A 492 2.01 -7.93 -17.97
C ILE A 492 2.71 -7.37 -16.73
N CYS A 493 3.13 -8.21 -15.76
CA CYS A 493 3.87 -7.75 -14.59
C CYS A 493 5.39 -7.75 -14.80
N GLY A 494 5.92 -8.63 -15.67
CA GLY A 494 7.35 -8.67 -15.99
C GLY A 494 7.91 -7.34 -16.50
N PRO A 495 7.28 -6.68 -17.50
CA PRO A 495 7.70 -5.34 -17.96
C PRO A 495 7.62 -4.26 -16.89
N VAL A 496 6.57 -4.27 -16.05
CA VAL A 496 6.43 -3.33 -14.93
C VAL A 496 7.56 -3.53 -13.91
N TYR A 497 7.80 -4.79 -13.53
CA TYR A 497 8.92 -5.16 -12.66
C TYR A 497 10.25 -4.64 -13.22
N LYS A 498 10.54 -4.92 -14.50
CA LYS A 498 11.78 -4.47 -15.17
C LYS A 498 11.96 -2.97 -15.08
N GLN A 499 10.94 -2.21 -15.49
CA GLN A 499 10.99 -0.74 -15.50
C GLN A 499 11.25 -0.19 -14.09
N VAL A 500 10.52 -0.68 -13.08
CA VAL A 500 10.64 -0.21 -11.69
C VAL A 500 11.99 -0.61 -11.09
N MET A 501 12.43 -1.87 -11.32
CA MET A 501 13.70 -2.37 -10.80
C MET A 501 14.90 -1.62 -11.43
N GLU A 502 14.91 -1.42 -12.74
CA GLU A 502 15.95 -0.64 -13.43
C GLU A 502 16.05 0.78 -12.87
N PHE A 503 14.92 1.42 -12.65
CA PHE A 503 14.87 2.77 -12.08
C PHE A 503 15.41 2.78 -10.65
N ALA A 504 14.94 1.86 -9.80
CA ALA A 504 15.36 1.77 -8.41
C ALA A 504 16.85 1.46 -8.26
N LEU A 505 17.41 0.53 -9.08
CA LEU A 505 18.84 0.23 -9.08
C LEU A 505 19.68 1.46 -9.44
N LYS A 506 19.25 2.26 -10.42
CA LYS A 506 19.92 3.51 -10.81
C LYS A 506 19.84 4.57 -9.72
N THR A 507 18.64 4.81 -9.16
CA THR A 507 18.42 5.80 -8.11
C THR A 507 19.25 5.49 -6.86
N LEU A 508 19.33 4.23 -6.47
CA LEU A 508 20.11 3.78 -5.32
C LEU A 508 21.59 3.49 -5.64
N GLN A 509 22.04 3.79 -6.87
CA GLN A 509 23.41 3.61 -7.34
C GLN A 509 23.94 2.19 -7.10
N VAL A 510 23.11 1.18 -7.31
CA VAL A 510 23.48 -0.23 -7.21
C VAL A 510 24.15 -0.67 -8.50
N PRO A 511 25.46 -0.97 -8.53
CA PRO A 511 26.14 -1.35 -9.76
C PRO A 511 25.85 -2.79 -10.16
N PRO A 512 25.97 -3.14 -11.46
CA PRO A 512 26.04 -4.53 -11.89
C PRO A 512 27.25 -5.24 -11.24
N THR A 513 27.09 -6.51 -10.90
CA THR A 513 28.17 -7.26 -10.22
C THR A 513 29.21 -7.83 -11.17
N GLY A 514 28.87 -7.98 -12.46
CA GLY A 514 29.72 -8.63 -13.45
C GLY A 514 29.90 -10.15 -13.28
N ALA A 515 29.16 -10.74 -12.30
CA ALA A 515 29.24 -12.18 -12.06
C ALA A 515 28.50 -12.98 -13.14
N ALA A 516 29.04 -14.16 -13.49
CA ALA A 516 28.43 -15.07 -14.46
C ALA A 516 27.05 -15.58 -13.95
N PRO A 517 26.08 -15.84 -14.85
CA PRO A 517 24.79 -16.45 -14.51
C PRO A 517 24.94 -17.78 -13.75
N ALA A 518 23.88 -18.20 -13.07
CA ALA A 518 23.92 -19.39 -12.23
C ALA A 518 24.07 -20.72 -13.00
N ASP A 519 23.71 -20.77 -14.26
CA ASP A 519 23.82 -21.91 -15.20
C ASP A 519 23.45 -23.27 -14.55
N LEU A 520 22.21 -23.40 -14.09
CA LEU A 520 21.69 -24.63 -13.51
C LEU A 520 20.92 -25.43 -14.57
N PRO A 521 21.13 -26.75 -14.69
CA PRO A 521 20.38 -27.53 -15.67
C PRO A 521 18.88 -27.51 -15.37
N VAL A 522 18.07 -27.29 -16.42
CA VAL A 522 16.60 -27.26 -16.37
C VAL A 522 16.01 -28.64 -16.65
N THR A 523 16.61 -29.38 -17.55
CA THR A 523 16.18 -30.72 -17.99
C THR A 523 17.27 -31.75 -17.75
N PHE A 524 16.90 -33.02 -17.78
CA PHE A 524 17.83 -34.13 -17.84
C PHE A 524 17.43 -35.13 -18.96
N LYS A 525 18.35 -35.92 -19.42
CA LYS A 525 18.07 -37.02 -20.37
C LYS A 525 17.54 -38.21 -19.58
N PRO A 526 16.42 -38.88 -20.04
CA PRO A 526 15.89 -40.06 -19.39
C PRO A 526 16.82 -41.25 -19.41
#